data_925a60e7d2f2cd5ff28037290b7f3b63
#
_entry.id   925a60e7d2f2cd5ff28037290b7f3b63
#
_cell.length_a   1.000
_cell.length_b   1.000
_cell.length_c   1.000
_cell.angle_alpha   90.00
_cell.angle_beta   90.00
_cell.angle_gamma   90.00
#
_symmetry.space_group_name_H-M   'P 1'
#
loop_
_entity.id
_entity.type
_entity.pdbx_description
1 polymer ?
#
loop_
_entity_poly.entity_id
_entity_poly.type
_entity_poly.pdbx_seq_one_letter_code
_entity_poly.pdbx_strand_id
1 'polypeptide(L)'
;MQDIFALPIEKLQDLFVAAGLKKFRAKQVFQWLYQKSVFDFAAMHNLSKADIAVLQEKFTVLPHSLEILREQNSSDGMTSKLLFGLPDGNSVETVLMHHDYGYSVCVSSQVGCDMHCAFCASGLKGAVRNLTAAEIVAQVYLFNERLREQGAMVSRVVVMGSGEPMLNFDSVLQALDFLHREDTCNMSYRNMTLSTCGIIPGIKRREEGEKPINLAISLHAVKNELRTAMMPVNKGYPFVDVLTAAESYSKASGRQITYEYILLKGKNDSPQDAELLSNYLRYKQASVNLIPANPVPEQGFERPSKAAVERFLRCILQKNRINATVRKEMGKDIDAACGQLRAKFAKEQEQK
;
A
#
# COMPACT_ATOMS: atom_id res chain seq x y z
N MET A 1 3.66 7.62 -27.96
CA MET A 1 2.86 6.38 -27.80
C MET A 1 1.90 6.56 -26.64
N GLN A 2 0.73 5.95 -26.70
CA GLN A 2 -0.29 6.05 -25.64
C GLN A 2 -0.19 4.83 -24.71
N ASP A 3 -0.16 5.05 -23.39
CA ASP A 3 -0.23 3.96 -22.44
C ASP A 3 -1.66 3.40 -22.37
N ILE A 4 -1.76 2.07 -22.46
CA ILE A 4 -3.03 1.34 -22.43
C ILE A 4 -3.24 0.55 -21.12
N PHE A 5 -2.31 0.64 -20.18
CA PHE A 5 -2.39 -0.12 -18.94
C PHE A 5 -3.45 0.45 -17.99
N ALA A 6 -4.15 -0.44 -17.31
CA ALA A 6 -5.26 -0.16 -16.38
C ALA A 6 -6.45 0.61 -17.01
N LEU A 7 -6.59 0.56 -18.34
CA LEU A 7 -7.78 1.09 -19.01
C LEU A 7 -8.94 0.07 -18.95
N PRO A 8 -10.19 0.54 -18.85
CA PRO A 8 -11.37 -0.31 -19.08
C PRO A 8 -11.37 -0.94 -20.47
N ILE A 9 -11.91 -2.15 -20.59
CA ILE A 9 -11.88 -2.90 -21.86
C ILE A 9 -12.60 -2.15 -23.00
N GLU A 10 -13.65 -1.40 -22.69
CA GLU A 10 -14.41 -0.61 -23.65
C GLU A 10 -13.51 0.49 -24.25
N LYS A 11 -12.78 1.21 -23.40
CA LYS A 11 -11.85 2.25 -23.85
C LYS A 11 -10.70 1.68 -24.67
N LEU A 12 -10.20 0.50 -24.28
CA LEU A 12 -9.17 -0.21 -25.06
C LEU A 12 -9.69 -0.62 -26.45
N GLN A 13 -10.95 -1.08 -26.54
CA GLN A 13 -11.61 -1.40 -27.82
C GLN A 13 -11.67 -0.18 -28.75
N ASP A 14 -12.09 0.98 -28.22
CA ASP A 14 -12.21 2.21 -29.01
C ASP A 14 -10.82 2.67 -29.52
N LEU A 15 -9.79 2.62 -28.67
CA LEU A 15 -8.42 2.95 -29.05
C LEU A 15 -7.88 2.01 -30.15
N PHE A 16 -8.18 0.72 -30.06
CA PHE A 16 -7.74 -0.26 -31.06
C PHE A 16 -8.42 -0.05 -32.39
N VAL A 17 -9.75 0.20 -32.40
CA VAL A 17 -10.46 0.53 -33.63
C VAL A 17 -9.92 1.79 -34.28
N ALA A 18 -9.65 2.85 -33.49
CA ALA A 18 -9.03 4.08 -33.98
C ALA A 18 -7.62 3.86 -34.54
N ALA A 19 -6.90 2.84 -34.03
CA ALA A 19 -5.58 2.44 -34.52
C ALA A 19 -5.61 1.54 -35.75
N GLY A 20 -6.80 1.14 -36.27
CA GLY A 20 -6.96 0.22 -37.39
C GLY A 20 -6.96 -1.26 -37.02
N LEU A 21 -6.97 -1.58 -35.71
CA LEU A 21 -7.07 -2.96 -35.22
C LEU A 21 -8.54 -3.41 -35.12
N LYS A 22 -8.77 -4.72 -35.23
CA LYS A 22 -10.10 -5.29 -35.01
C LYS A 22 -10.49 -5.20 -33.53
N LYS A 23 -11.74 -4.83 -33.23
CA LYS A 23 -12.26 -4.63 -31.86
C LYS A 23 -11.96 -5.79 -30.90
N PHE A 24 -12.08 -7.04 -31.37
CA PHE A 24 -11.83 -8.22 -30.54
C PHE A 24 -10.38 -8.40 -30.09
N ARG A 25 -9.41 -7.74 -30.78
CA ARG A 25 -8.00 -7.77 -30.38
C ARG A 25 -7.78 -7.14 -29.01
N ALA A 26 -8.59 -6.15 -28.65
CA ALA A 26 -8.54 -5.56 -27.32
C ALA A 26 -8.77 -6.61 -26.22
N LYS A 27 -9.73 -7.54 -26.41
CA LYS A 27 -9.97 -8.63 -25.45
C LYS A 27 -8.78 -9.59 -25.36
N GLN A 28 -8.13 -9.89 -26.48
CA GLN A 28 -6.96 -10.76 -26.49
C GLN A 28 -5.77 -10.09 -25.74
N VAL A 29 -5.47 -8.83 -26.07
CA VAL A 29 -4.42 -8.09 -25.37
C VAL A 29 -4.73 -7.95 -23.87
N PHE A 30 -5.99 -7.61 -23.52
CA PHE A 30 -6.43 -7.52 -22.13
C PHE A 30 -6.19 -8.82 -21.35
N GLN A 31 -6.48 -9.98 -21.95
CA GLN A 31 -6.21 -11.28 -21.33
C GLN A 31 -4.71 -11.53 -21.12
N TRP A 32 -3.87 -11.13 -22.08
CA TRP A 32 -2.41 -11.23 -21.92
C TRP A 32 -1.90 -10.36 -20.78
N LEU A 33 -2.35 -9.10 -20.73
CA LEU A 33 -1.92 -8.15 -19.70
C LEU A 33 -2.33 -8.60 -18.29
N TYR A 34 -3.60 -8.99 -18.11
CA TYR A 34 -4.18 -9.09 -16.77
C TYR A 34 -4.40 -10.50 -16.26
N GLN A 35 -4.61 -11.48 -17.14
CA GLN A 35 -4.73 -12.87 -16.73
C GLN A 35 -3.41 -13.66 -16.82
N LYS A 36 -2.50 -13.20 -17.70
CA LYS A 36 -1.20 -13.86 -17.90
C LYS A 36 0.00 -13.03 -17.43
N SER A 37 -0.23 -11.78 -17.06
CA SER A 37 0.83 -10.82 -16.65
C SER A 37 1.98 -10.77 -17.66
N VAL A 38 1.65 -10.63 -18.95
CA VAL A 38 2.58 -10.50 -20.07
C VAL A 38 2.41 -9.12 -20.67
N PHE A 39 3.46 -8.30 -20.64
CA PHE A 39 3.40 -6.89 -21.01
C PHE A 39 4.13 -6.57 -22.31
N ASP A 40 4.92 -7.50 -22.84
CA ASP A 40 5.52 -7.40 -24.17
C ASP A 40 4.55 -7.90 -25.25
N PHE A 41 4.17 -7.04 -26.18
CA PHE A 41 3.30 -7.42 -27.30
C PHE A 41 3.89 -8.53 -28.17
N ALA A 42 5.22 -8.59 -28.29
CA ALA A 42 5.90 -9.63 -29.08
C ALA A 42 5.68 -11.05 -28.53
N ALA A 43 5.45 -11.17 -27.24
CA ALA A 43 5.17 -12.43 -26.56
C ALA A 43 3.71 -12.90 -26.67
N MET A 44 2.82 -12.10 -27.27
CA MET A 44 1.38 -12.40 -27.39
C MET A 44 1.07 -13.27 -28.61
N HIS A 45 1.34 -14.56 -28.55
CA HIS A 45 1.40 -15.51 -29.68
C HIS A 45 0.11 -15.67 -30.49
N ASN A 46 -1.04 -15.25 -30.00
CA ASN A 46 -2.32 -15.30 -30.73
C ASN A 46 -2.64 -14.02 -31.50
N LEU A 47 -1.69 -13.06 -31.55
CA LEU A 47 -1.78 -11.87 -32.38
C LEU A 47 -0.98 -12.07 -33.68
N SER A 48 -1.44 -11.47 -34.79
CA SER A 48 -0.69 -11.46 -36.03
C SER A 48 0.54 -10.53 -35.93
N LYS A 49 1.59 -10.80 -36.72
CA LYS A 49 2.76 -9.91 -36.79
C LYS A 49 2.39 -8.48 -37.17
N ALA A 50 1.37 -8.30 -38.04
CA ALA A 50 0.86 -6.98 -38.43
C ALA A 50 0.19 -6.26 -37.25
N ASP A 51 -0.65 -6.96 -36.45
CA ASP A 51 -1.28 -6.39 -35.26
C ASP A 51 -0.21 -5.99 -34.22
N ILE A 52 0.78 -6.85 -34.00
CA ILE A 52 1.91 -6.57 -33.08
C ILE A 52 2.68 -5.32 -33.51
N ALA A 53 2.97 -5.17 -34.79
CA ALA A 53 3.67 -3.98 -35.31
C ALA A 53 2.87 -2.69 -35.02
N VAL A 54 1.55 -2.69 -35.25
CA VAL A 54 0.68 -1.55 -34.94
C VAL A 54 0.65 -1.27 -33.42
N LEU A 55 0.59 -2.32 -32.59
CA LEU A 55 0.61 -2.17 -31.13
C LEU A 55 1.89 -1.53 -30.66
N GLN A 56 3.04 -2.03 -31.13
CA GLN A 56 4.37 -1.51 -30.75
C GLN A 56 4.61 -0.07 -31.24
N GLU A 57 4.03 0.31 -32.38
CA GLU A 57 4.16 1.67 -32.91
C GLU A 57 3.32 2.70 -32.12
N LYS A 58 2.08 2.32 -31.74
CA LYS A 58 1.08 3.28 -31.23
C LYS A 58 0.93 3.27 -29.72
N PHE A 59 1.23 2.15 -29.06
CA PHE A 59 0.91 1.94 -27.64
C PHE A 59 2.10 1.53 -26.81
N THR A 60 2.00 1.84 -25.52
CA THR A 60 2.89 1.33 -24.47
C THR A 60 2.06 0.63 -23.39
N VAL A 61 2.74 -0.19 -22.60
CA VAL A 61 2.18 -0.85 -21.41
C VAL A 61 3.05 -0.45 -20.22
N LEU A 62 2.50 0.28 -19.27
CA LEU A 62 3.27 0.88 -18.16
C LEU A 62 4.20 -0.09 -17.45
N PRO A 63 3.81 -1.31 -16.99
CA PRO A 63 4.75 -2.24 -16.36
C PRO A 63 5.97 -2.59 -17.20
N HIS A 64 5.80 -2.70 -18.52
CA HIS A 64 6.89 -3.00 -19.45
C HIS A 64 7.86 -1.82 -19.64
N SER A 65 7.36 -0.58 -19.51
CA SER A 65 8.14 0.64 -19.66
C SER A 65 8.80 1.14 -18.38
N LEU A 66 8.51 0.50 -17.22
CA LEU A 66 9.10 0.88 -15.95
C LEU A 66 10.50 0.26 -15.81
N GLU A 67 11.48 1.10 -15.51
CA GLU A 67 12.84 0.66 -15.21
C GLU A 67 12.92 0.16 -13.76
N ILE A 68 13.38 -1.07 -13.56
CA ILE A 68 13.70 -1.57 -12.22
C ILE A 68 15.09 -1.05 -11.82
N LEU A 69 15.10 -0.02 -10.99
CA LEU A 69 16.33 0.63 -10.52
C LEU A 69 17.06 -0.21 -9.47
N ARG A 70 16.31 -0.93 -8.65
CA ARG A 70 16.87 -1.80 -7.61
C ARG A 70 15.89 -2.89 -7.21
N GLU A 71 16.40 -4.09 -7.03
CA GLU A 71 15.69 -5.21 -6.43
C GLU A 71 16.47 -5.72 -5.21
N GLN A 72 15.77 -5.96 -4.10
CA GLN A 72 16.34 -6.45 -2.86
C GLN A 72 15.46 -7.60 -2.35
N ASN A 73 16.11 -8.72 -2.00
CA ASN A 73 15.44 -9.87 -1.42
C ASN A 73 15.95 -10.07 -0.01
N SER A 74 15.05 -10.32 0.95
CA SER A 74 15.41 -10.63 2.33
C SER A 74 16.16 -11.97 2.42
N SER A 75 17.01 -12.10 3.43
CA SER A 75 17.83 -13.30 3.65
C SER A 75 17.02 -14.56 3.88
N ASP A 76 15.80 -14.44 4.37
CA ASP A 76 14.83 -15.54 4.55
C ASP A 76 14.02 -15.87 3.29
N GLY A 77 14.17 -15.10 2.21
CA GLY A 77 13.43 -15.25 0.95
C GLY A 77 11.94 -14.88 1.03
N MET A 78 11.46 -14.36 2.18
CA MET A 78 10.04 -14.09 2.40
C MET A 78 9.63 -12.70 1.97
N THR A 79 10.57 -11.82 1.63
CA THR A 79 10.28 -10.43 1.26
C THR A 79 11.14 -9.99 0.09
N SER A 80 10.51 -9.38 -0.91
CA SER A 80 11.19 -8.73 -2.03
C SER A 80 10.76 -7.28 -2.12
N LYS A 81 11.72 -6.36 -2.28
CA LYS A 81 11.46 -4.93 -2.47
C LYS A 81 11.96 -4.50 -3.83
N LEU A 82 11.11 -3.81 -4.57
CA LEU A 82 11.45 -3.15 -5.83
C LEU A 82 11.47 -1.65 -5.64
N LEU A 83 12.52 -1.00 -6.15
CA LEU A 83 12.55 0.40 -6.48
C LEU A 83 12.47 0.51 -8.00
N PHE A 84 11.49 1.21 -8.54
CA PHE A 84 11.34 1.41 -9.97
C PHE A 84 11.18 2.89 -10.33
N GLY A 85 11.68 3.24 -11.51
CA GLY A 85 11.58 4.57 -12.09
C GLY A 85 10.23 4.79 -12.76
N LEU A 86 9.69 5.99 -12.58
CA LEU A 86 8.48 6.45 -13.25
C LEU A 86 8.86 7.27 -14.50
N PRO A 87 7.94 7.41 -15.49
CA PRO A 87 8.23 8.13 -16.72
C PRO A 87 8.64 9.60 -16.55
N ASP A 88 8.33 10.21 -15.42
CA ASP A 88 8.67 11.58 -15.06
C ASP A 88 10.01 11.74 -14.31
N GLY A 89 10.78 10.66 -14.20
CA GLY A 89 12.07 10.64 -13.50
C GLY A 89 11.98 10.44 -11.98
N ASN A 90 10.79 10.38 -11.43
CA ASN A 90 10.60 9.99 -10.03
C ASN A 90 10.78 8.48 -9.83
N SER A 91 10.86 8.04 -8.59
CA SER A 91 10.94 6.62 -8.26
C SER A 91 10.03 6.24 -7.08
N VAL A 92 9.61 4.98 -7.05
CA VAL A 92 8.69 4.45 -6.04
C VAL A 92 9.15 3.08 -5.59
N GLU A 93 8.96 2.79 -4.30
CA GLU A 93 9.21 1.48 -3.72
C GLU A 93 7.90 0.72 -3.51
N THR A 94 7.95 -0.58 -3.76
CA THR A 94 6.88 -1.54 -3.47
C THR A 94 7.46 -2.82 -2.88
N VAL A 95 6.70 -3.52 -2.04
CA VAL A 95 7.19 -4.68 -1.30
C VAL A 95 6.27 -5.87 -1.47
N LEU A 96 6.81 -6.99 -1.93
CA LEU A 96 6.16 -8.30 -1.92
C LEU A 96 6.50 -9.01 -0.60
N MET A 97 5.50 -9.59 0.02
CA MET A 97 5.64 -10.42 1.23
C MET A 97 5.00 -11.79 0.99
N HIS A 98 5.74 -12.85 1.26
CA HIS A 98 5.25 -14.22 1.21
C HIS A 98 4.81 -14.67 2.60
N HIS A 99 3.58 -15.14 2.69
CA HIS A 99 2.97 -15.68 3.91
C HIS A 99 2.43 -17.08 3.66
N ASP A 100 2.12 -17.82 4.71
CA ASP A 100 1.51 -19.16 4.61
C ASP A 100 0.18 -19.15 3.83
N TYR A 101 -0.52 -18.00 3.78
CA TYR A 101 -1.75 -17.80 3.03
C TYR A 101 -1.56 -17.22 1.62
N GLY A 102 -0.34 -17.12 1.13
CA GLY A 102 0.01 -16.60 -0.19
C GLY A 102 0.74 -15.26 -0.16
N TYR A 103 0.74 -14.56 -1.29
CA TYR A 103 1.50 -13.33 -1.51
C TYR A 103 0.69 -12.07 -1.25
N SER A 104 1.25 -11.14 -0.49
CA SER A 104 0.70 -9.80 -0.31
C SER A 104 1.67 -8.72 -0.81
N VAL A 105 1.13 -7.65 -1.41
CA VAL A 105 1.94 -6.52 -1.86
C VAL A 105 1.58 -5.27 -1.08
N CYS A 106 2.61 -4.61 -0.56
CA CYS A 106 2.52 -3.27 0.00
C CYS A 106 2.79 -2.24 -1.10
N VAL A 107 1.76 -1.50 -1.49
CA VAL A 107 1.82 -0.51 -2.56
C VAL A 107 1.92 0.91 -2.01
N SER A 108 2.63 1.77 -2.72
CA SER A 108 2.70 3.20 -2.50
C SER A 108 1.55 3.91 -3.22
N SER A 109 1.07 5.02 -2.68
CA SER A 109 0.01 5.85 -3.26
C SER A 109 0.49 7.21 -3.75
N GLN A 110 1.67 7.64 -3.31
CA GLN A 110 2.31 8.91 -3.68
C GLN A 110 3.82 8.73 -3.88
N VAL A 111 4.42 9.64 -4.60
CA VAL A 111 5.88 9.84 -4.58
C VAL A 111 6.20 10.71 -3.38
N GLY A 112 6.77 10.12 -2.32
CA GLY A 112 6.95 10.78 -1.02
C GLY A 112 5.66 10.86 -0.19
N CYS A 113 5.65 11.69 0.86
CA CYS A 113 4.50 11.84 1.76
C CYS A 113 4.59 13.16 2.55
N ASP A 114 3.52 13.97 2.57
CA ASP A 114 3.47 15.26 3.28
C ASP A 114 2.95 15.14 4.73
N MET A 115 2.75 13.92 5.22
CA MET A 115 2.26 13.76 6.60
C MET A 115 3.34 14.02 7.65
N HIS A 116 4.62 14.02 7.28
CA HIS A 116 5.77 14.32 8.13
C HIS A 116 5.76 13.58 9.46
N CYS A 117 5.29 12.31 9.46
CA CYS A 117 5.32 11.49 10.66
C CYS A 117 6.75 11.28 11.13
N ALA A 118 7.03 11.63 12.39
CA ALA A 118 8.39 11.68 12.97
C ALA A 118 9.11 10.32 13.00
N PHE A 119 8.43 9.21 12.76
CA PHE A 119 8.97 7.84 12.73
C PHE A 119 9.05 7.24 11.32
N CYS A 120 8.64 7.96 10.27
CA CYS A 120 8.49 7.42 8.92
C CYS A 120 9.46 8.08 7.92
N ALA A 121 10.24 7.26 7.22
CA ALA A 121 11.20 7.72 6.23
C ALA A 121 10.54 8.32 4.98
N SER A 122 9.32 7.91 4.62
CA SER A 122 8.58 8.43 3.46
C SER A 122 8.26 9.93 3.56
N GLY A 123 8.18 10.48 4.78
CA GLY A 123 7.89 11.90 5.02
C GLY A 123 9.11 12.83 5.03
N LEU A 124 10.33 12.31 4.90
CA LEU A 124 11.56 13.12 5.06
C LEU A 124 11.72 14.20 3.99
N LYS A 125 11.26 13.95 2.76
CA LYS A 125 11.38 14.88 1.62
C LYS A 125 10.05 15.52 1.19
N GLY A 126 8.94 15.20 1.88
CA GLY A 126 7.59 15.59 1.46
C GLY A 126 7.05 14.77 0.28
N ALA A 127 5.85 15.12 -0.20
CA ALA A 127 5.23 14.52 -1.37
C ALA A 127 5.57 15.33 -2.63
N VAL A 128 5.95 14.66 -3.70
CA VAL A 128 6.15 15.27 -5.01
C VAL A 128 4.83 15.31 -5.79
N ARG A 129 4.14 14.16 -5.87
CA ARG A 129 2.84 14.01 -6.52
C ARG A 129 2.09 12.75 -6.11
N ASN A 130 0.83 12.73 -6.43
CA ASN A 130 0.01 11.54 -6.38
C ASN A 130 0.42 10.54 -7.48
N LEU A 131 0.31 9.23 -7.20
CA LEU A 131 0.38 8.19 -8.22
C LEU A 131 -0.97 8.09 -8.93
N THR A 132 -0.94 7.80 -10.22
CA THR A 132 -2.13 7.44 -10.99
C THR A 132 -2.62 6.04 -10.61
N ALA A 133 -3.86 5.71 -10.92
CA ALA A 133 -4.39 4.37 -10.71
C ALA A 133 -3.56 3.30 -11.45
N ALA A 134 -3.11 3.60 -12.67
CA ALA A 134 -2.24 2.72 -13.46
C ALA A 134 -0.90 2.45 -12.75
N GLU A 135 -0.26 3.48 -12.19
CA GLU A 135 1.00 3.34 -11.44
C GLU A 135 0.82 2.54 -10.15
N ILE A 136 -0.34 2.64 -9.49
CA ILE A 136 -0.66 1.82 -8.30
C ILE A 136 -0.89 0.35 -8.71
N VAL A 137 -1.66 0.10 -9.77
CA VAL A 137 -1.91 -1.25 -10.31
C VAL A 137 -0.61 -1.89 -10.80
N ALA A 138 0.26 -1.12 -11.45
CA ALA A 138 1.55 -1.61 -11.97
C ALA A 138 2.42 -2.23 -10.88
N GLN A 139 2.41 -1.71 -9.66
CA GLN A 139 3.15 -2.26 -8.52
C GLN A 139 2.76 -3.72 -8.22
N VAL A 140 1.47 -4.06 -8.36
CA VAL A 140 0.97 -5.43 -8.18
C VAL A 140 1.40 -6.31 -9.35
N TYR A 141 1.26 -5.81 -10.57
CA TYR A 141 1.53 -6.59 -11.78
C TYR A 141 3.03 -6.82 -12.05
N LEU A 142 3.91 -5.93 -11.59
CA LEU A 142 5.37 -6.18 -11.58
C LEU A 142 5.74 -7.43 -10.78
N PHE A 143 5.03 -7.70 -9.68
CA PHE A 143 5.22 -8.94 -8.92
C PHE A 143 4.46 -10.13 -9.52
N ASN A 144 3.27 -9.94 -10.09
CA ASN A 144 2.57 -11.02 -10.78
C ASN A 144 3.39 -11.57 -11.97
N GLU A 145 4.09 -10.71 -12.71
CA GLU A 145 5.02 -11.13 -13.76
C GLU A 145 6.10 -12.06 -13.23
N ARG A 146 6.70 -11.74 -12.07
CA ARG A 146 7.73 -12.57 -11.43
C ARG A 146 7.19 -13.88 -10.86
N LEU A 147 5.98 -13.85 -10.33
CA LEU A 147 5.32 -15.03 -9.74
C LEU A 147 4.74 -15.98 -10.79
N ARG A 148 4.58 -15.51 -12.03
CA ARG A 148 3.96 -16.29 -13.12
C ARG A 148 4.62 -17.64 -13.34
N GLU A 149 5.94 -17.70 -13.33
CA GLU A 149 6.69 -18.96 -13.55
C GLU A 149 6.45 -19.99 -12.44
N GLN A 150 6.08 -19.53 -11.25
CA GLN A 150 5.73 -20.36 -10.10
C GLN A 150 4.22 -20.72 -10.09
N GLY A 151 3.45 -20.28 -11.11
CA GLY A 151 1.99 -20.46 -11.13
C GLY A 151 1.27 -19.72 -10.00
N ALA A 152 1.91 -18.69 -9.42
CA ALA A 152 1.39 -17.93 -8.30
C ALA A 152 1.05 -16.48 -8.72
N MET A 153 0.25 -15.82 -7.90
CA MET A 153 -0.10 -14.41 -8.07
C MET A 153 -0.32 -13.73 -6.72
N VAL A 154 -0.27 -12.42 -6.73
CA VAL A 154 -0.61 -11.59 -5.56
C VAL A 154 -2.08 -11.80 -5.19
N SER A 155 -2.32 -12.17 -3.94
CA SER A 155 -3.66 -12.46 -3.40
C SER A 155 -4.18 -11.38 -2.45
N ARG A 156 -3.31 -10.48 -1.98
CA ARG A 156 -3.67 -9.38 -1.06
C ARG A 156 -2.90 -8.11 -1.38
N VAL A 157 -3.55 -6.96 -1.16
CA VAL A 157 -2.93 -5.64 -1.31
C VAL A 157 -3.12 -4.83 -0.04
N VAL A 158 -2.04 -4.21 0.43
CA VAL A 158 -2.08 -3.22 1.51
C VAL A 158 -1.55 -1.89 0.98
N VAL A 159 -2.35 -0.83 1.07
CA VAL A 159 -1.95 0.52 0.69
C VAL A 159 -1.31 1.16 1.92
N MET A 160 -0.04 0.79 2.18
CA MET A 160 0.75 1.16 3.37
C MET A 160 2.19 1.55 3.00
N GLY A 161 2.48 1.74 1.72
CA GLY A 161 3.77 2.22 1.23
C GLY A 161 3.92 3.73 1.40
N SER A 162 4.62 4.38 0.49
CA SER A 162 4.79 5.82 0.52
C SER A 162 3.49 6.56 0.18
N GLY A 163 3.16 7.59 0.96
CA GLY A 163 1.99 8.45 0.74
C GLY A 163 0.85 8.24 1.74
N GLU A 164 -0.06 9.23 1.77
CA GLU A 164 -1.34 9.16 2.47
C GLU A 164 -2.45 8.87 1.44
N PRO A 165 -3.03 7.66 1.43
CA PRO A 165 -3.98 7.27 0.37
C PRO A 165 -5.27 8.09 0.37
N MET A 166 -5.68 8.69 1.50
CA MET A 166 -6.86 9.56 1.53
C MET A 166 -6.63 10.91 0.83
N LEU A 167 -5.38 11.33 0.60
CA LEU A 167 -5.03 12.48 -0.23
C LEU A 167 -4.96 12.14 -1.73
N ASN A 168 -4.96 10.85 -2.07
CA ASN A 168 -5.02 10.33 -3.44
C ASN A 168 -6.21 9.37 -3.62
N PHE A 169 -7.32 9.68 -2.96
CA PHE A 169 -8.43 8.76 -2.76
C PHE A 169 -9.00 8.19 -4.06
N ASP A 170 -9.21 9.02 -5.08
CA ASP A 170 -9.84 8.60 -6.34
C ASP A 170 -8.97 7.61 -7.11
N SER A 171 -7.67 7.90 -7.26
CA SER A 171 -6.75 6.99 -7.95
C SER A 171 -6.55 5.68 -7.19
N VAL A 172 -6.47 5.76 -5.86
CA VAL A 172 -6.37 4.54 -5.02
C VAL A 172 -7.62 3.69 -5.16
N LEU A 173 -8.80 4.29 -5.06
CA LEU A 173 -10.05 3.54 -5.18
C LEU A 173 -10.21 2.92 -6.58
N GLN A 174 -9.89 3.68 -7.64
CA GLN A 174 -9.89 3.19 -9.01
C GLN A 174 -8.92 2.00 -9.20
N ALA A 175 -7.73 2.06 -8.59
CA ALA A 175 -6.77 0.96 -8.63
C ALA A 175 -7.31 -0.30 -7.92
N LEU A 176 -7.89 -0.15 -6.73
CA LEU A 176 -8.48 -1.27 -5.99
C LEU A 176 -9.68 -1.88 -6.71
N ASP A 177 -10.53 -1.04 -7.33
CA ASP A 177 -11.64 -1.50 -8.18
C ASP A 177 -11.13 -2.28 -9.40
N PHE A 178 -10.08 -1.81 -10.03
CA PHE A 178 -9.46 -2.50 -11.15
C PHE A 178 -8.94 -3.89 -10.74
N LEU A 179 -8.26 -4.00 -9.60
CA LEU A 179 -7.78 -5.29 -9.07
C LEU A 179 -8.91 -6.22 -8.63
N HIS A 180 -10.09 -5.68 -8.30
CA HIS A 180 -11.27 -6.46 -7.91
C HIS A 180 -11.99 -7.10 -9.09
N ARG A 181 -11.90 -6.56 -10.30
CA ARG A 181 -12.62 -7.04 -11.49
C ARG A 181 -12.32 -8.52 -11.74
N GLU A 182 -13.35 -9.27 -12.17
CA GLU A 182 -13.24 -10.69 -12.52
C GLU A 182 -12.29 -10.95 -13.70
N ASP A 183 -12.19 -9.99 -14.62
CA ASP A 183 -11.34 -10.06 -15.81
C ASP A 183 -9.90 -9.62 -15.57
N THR A 184 -9.54 -9.22 -14.32
CA THR A 184 -8.19 -8.84 -13.90
C THR A 184 -7.65 -9.79 -12.81
N CYS A 185 -7.29 -9.29 -11.62
CA CYS A 185 -6.81 -10.12 -10.51
C CYS A 185 -7.94 -10.86 -9.78
N ASN A 186 -9.19 -10.50 -9.98
CA ASN A 186 -10.36 -11.02 -9.25
C ASN A 186 -10.16 -11.00 -7.72
N MET A 187 -9.49 -9.96 -7.23
CA MET A 187 -9.14 -9.85 -5.83
C MET A 187 -10.34 -9.38 -5.01
N SER A 188 -10.74 -10.14 -4.00
CA SER A 188 -11.81 -9.70 -3.10
C SER A 188 -11.42 -8.42 -2.36
N TYR A 189 -12.36 -7.47 -2.21
CA TYR A 189 -12.15 -6.28 -1.37
C TYR A 189 -11.74 -6.62 0.07
N ARG A 190 -12.11 -7.80 0.58
CA ARG A 190 -11.69 -8.29 1.90
C ARG A 190 -10.19 -8.60 1.98
N ASN A 191 -9.53 -8.76 0.85
CA ASN A 191 -8.09 -8.95 0.74
C ASN A 191 -7.34 -7.65 0.47
N MET A 192 -8.04 -6.52 0.49
CA MET A 192 -7.48 -5.19 0.30
C MET A 192 -7.57 -4.40 1.61
N THR A 193 -6.49 -3.75 2.00
CA THR A 193 -6.44 -2.91 3.20
C THR A 193 -5.95 -1.53 2.82
N LEU A 194 -6.70 -0.52 3.21
CA LEU A 194 -6.34 0.88 3.05
C LEU A 194 -5.98 1.44 4.42
N SER A 195 -4.78 1.98 4.56
CA SER A 195 -4.31 2.59 5.80
C SER A 195 -4.28 4.11 5.68
N THR A 196 -4.69 4.81 6.74
CA THR A 196 -4.65 6.28 6.79
C THR A 196 -4.16 6.78 8.14
N CYS A 197 -3.47 7.91 8.14
CA CYS A 197 -3.12 8.62 9.36
C CYS A 197 -4.32 9.32 10.04
N GLY A 198 -5.51 9.22 9.44
CA GLY A 198 -6.76 9.75 10.01
C GLY A 198 -7.28 11.01 9.31
N ILE A 199 -7.19 11.10 7.99
CA ILE A 199 -7.83 12.16 7.20
C ILE A 199 -9.34 11.92 7.19
N ILE A 200 -10.05 12.59 8.13
CA ILE A 200 -11.49 12.36 8.39
C ILE A 200 -12.37 12.53 7.14
N PRO A 201 -12.19 13.55 6.27
CA PRO A 201 -12.97 13.65 5.04
C PRO A 201 -12.84 12.40 4.15
N GLY A 202 -11.64 11.82 4.04
CA GLY A 202 -11.42 10.58 3.29
C GLY A 202 -12.11 9.37 3.91
N ILE A 203 -12.11 9.24 5.25
CA ILE A 203 -12.80 8.17 5.97
C ILE A 203 -14.32 8.25 5.72
N LYS A 204 -14.92 9.44 5.82
CA LYS A 204 -16.35 9.68 5.55
C LYS A 204 -16.72 9.37 4.10
N ARG A 205 -15.92 9.85 3.15
CA ARG A 205 -16.10 9.55 1.73
C ARG A 205 -15.99 8.05 1.45
N ARG A 206 -15.17 7.32 2.20
CA ARG A 206 -15.06 5.86 2.14
C ARG A 206 -16.29 5.16 2.72
N GLU A 207 -16.89 5.71 3.76
CA GLU A 207 -18.13 5.21 4.37
C GLU A 207 -19.30 5.20 3.35
N GLU A 208 -19.40 6.23 2.52
CA GLU A 208 -20.44 6.37 1.49
C GLU A 208 -20.31 5.37 0.33
N GLY A 209 -19.12 4.76 0.15
CA GLY A 209 -18.78 3.97 -1.02
C GLY A 209 -19.15 2.48 -0.99
N GLU A 210 -19.86 1.97 0.01
CA GLU A 210 -20.40 0.59 0.17
C GLU A 210 -19.44 -0.60 -0.06
N LYS A 211 -18.17 -0.36 -0.38
CA LYS A 211 -17.19 -1.42 -0.68
C LYS A 211 -16.51 -1.94 0.59
N PRO A 212 -16.50 -3.25 0.88
CA PRO A 212 -16.01 -3.80 2.13
C PRO A 212 -14.46 -3.93 2.19
N ILE A 213 -13.74 -2.85 1.83
CA ILE A 213 -12.28 -2.79 1.97
C ILE A 213 -11.92 -2.68 3.46
N ASN A 214 -10.86 -3.33 3.91
CA ASN A 214 -10.41 -3.19 5.30
C ASN A 214 -9.82 -1.78 5.51
N LEU A 215 -10.19 -1.15 6.63
CA LEU A 215 -9.63 0.13 7.03
C LEU A 215 -8.66 -0.06 8.19
N ALA A 216 -7.43 0.41 8.02
CA ALA A 216 -6.44 0.54 9.06
C ALA A 216 -6.22 2.01 9.42
N ILE A 217 -6.15 2.32 10.70
CA ILE A 217 -5.89 3.67 11.21
C ILE A 217 -4.51 3.70 11.85
N SER A 218 -3.61 4.50 11.30
CA SER A 218 -2.32 4.83 11.91
C SER A 218 -2.57 5.71 13.14
N LEU A 219 -2.85 5.08 14.29
CA LEU A 219 -3.18 5.77 15.54
C LEU A 219 -1.93 6.20 16.30
N HIS A 220 -1.05 5.27 16.60
CA HIS A 220 0.30 5.38 17.15
C HIS A 220 0.43 6.05 18.53
N ALA A 221 -0.51 6.87 18.95
CA ALA A 221 -0.59 7.43 20.30
C ALA A 221 -2.03 7.81 20.65
N VAL A 222 -2.35 7.79 21.95
CA VAL A 222 -3.66 8.16 22.52
C VAL A 222 -3.55 9.29 23.54
N LYS A 223 -2.55 10.15 23.35
CA LYS A 223 -2.35 11.42 24.06
C LYS A 223 -2.13 12.49 22.99
N ASN A 224 -2.93 13.57 23.00
CA ASN A 224 -2.92 14.57 21.93
C ASN A 224 -1.54 15.19 21.69
N GLU A 225 -0.86 15.57 22.77
CA GLU A 225 0.47 16.20 22.71
C GLU A 225 1.48 15.25 22.06
N LEU A 226 1.49 14.00 22.49
CA LEU A 226 2.40 12.99 21.95
C LEU A 226 2.06 12.68 20.48
N ARG A 227 0.76 12.48 20.18
CA ARG A 227 0.35 12.20 18.81
C ARG A 227 0.67 13.36 17.87
N THR A 228 0.48 14.59 18.32
CA THR A 228 0.84 15.80 17.55
C THR A 228 2.35 15.88 17.29
N ALA A 229 3.16 15.55 18.28
CA ALA A 229 4.62 15.51 18.12
C ALA A 229 5.07 14.40 17.17
N MET A 230 4.40 13.24 17.17
CA MET A 230 4.70 12.11 16.29
C MET A 230 4.08 12.25 14.90
N MET A 231 2.90 12.83 14.81
CA MET A 231 2.05 12.93 13.61
C MET A 231 1.41 14.32 13.56
N PRO A 232 1.99 15.28 12.84
CA PRO A 232 1.49 16.66 12.77
C PRO A 232 0.04 16.78 12.29
N VAL A 233 -0.46 15.80 11.53
CA VAL A 233 -1.86 15.69 11.07
C VAL A 233 -2.87 15.74 12.24
N ASN A 234 -2.46 15.38 13.45
CA ASN A 234 -3.31 15.43 14.65
C ASN A 234 -3.78 16.85 15.01
N LYS A 235 -3.08 17.89 14.54
CA LYS A 235 -3.53 19.29 14.71
C LYS A 235 -4.82 19.57 13.96
N GLY A 236 -4.98 19.00 12.76
CA GLY A 236 -6.18 19.15 11.95
C GLY A 236 -7.25 18.11 12.27
N TYR A 237 -6.83 16.91 12.68
CA TYR A 237 -7.70 15.77 12.98
C TYR A 237 -7.28 15.12 14.30
N PRO A 238 -7.76 15.64 15.45
CA PRO A 238 -7.47 15.07 16.77
C PRO A 238 -7.84 13.59 16.83
N PHE A 239 -7.05 12.78 17.54
CA PHE A 239 -7.22 11.32 17.50
C PHE A 239 -8.61 10.86 17.96
N VAL A 240 -9.26 11.58 18.88
CA VAL A 240 -10.62 11.25 19.35
C VAL A 240 -11.65 11.38 18.21
N ASP A 241 -11.51 12.40 17.36
CA ASP A 241 -12.38 12.60 16.20
C ASP A 241 -12.10 11.55 15.13
N VAL A 242 -10.83 11.13 14.97
CA VAL A 242 -10.45 10.02 14.08
C VAL A 242 -11.06 8.71 14.58
N LEU A 243 -11.02 8.42 15.89
CA LEU A 243 -11.68 7.24 16.48
C LEU A 243 -13.19 7.25 16.22
N THR A 244 -13.83 8.42 16.33
CA THR A 244 -15.27 8.58 16.06
C THR A 244 -15.60 8.32 14.58
N ALA A 245 -14.83 8.89 13.66
CA ALA A 245 -15.00 8.65 12.23
C ALA A 245 -14.76 7.17 11.84
N ALA A 246 -13.73 6.53 12.43
CA ALA A 246 -13.46 5.13 12.22
C ALA A 246 -14.57 4.21 12.75
N GLU A 247 -15.17 4.57 13.89
CA GLU A 247 -16.32 3.84 14.45
C GLU A 247 -17.56 3.97 13.56
N SER A 248 -17.82 5.15 13.01
CA SER A 248 -18.90 5.37 12.03
C SER A 248 -18.72 4.47 10.82
N TYR A 249 -17.52 4.48 10.22
CA TYR A 249 -17.17 3.57 9.14
C TYR A 249 -17.36 2.09 9.50
N SER A 250 -16.95 1.69 10.71
CA SER A 250 -17.11 0.30 11.18
C SER A 250 -18.58 -0.12 11.23
N LYS A 251 -19.45 0.76 11.73
CA LYS A 251 -20.90 0.51 11.82
C LYS A 251 -21.54 0.44 10.42
N ALA A 252 -21.18 1.34 9.52
CA ALA A 252 -21.73 1.38 8.16
C ALA A 252 -21.27 0.18 7.31
N SER A 253 -19.98 -0.18 7.39
CA SER A 253 -19.40 -1.26 6.58
C SER A 253 -19.53 -2.67 7.18
N GLY A 254 -19.90 -2.77 8.46
CA GLY A 254 -19.85 -4.02 9.23
C GLY A 254 -18.43 -4.57 9.44
N ARG A 255 -17.39 -3.75 9.19
CA ARG A 255 -15.98 -4.18 9.24
C ARG A 255 -15.29 -3.75 10.51
N GLN A 256 -14.45 -4.63 11.05
CA GLN A 256 -13.56 -4.30 12.15
C GLN A 256 -12.49 -3.30 11.68
N ILE A 257 -12.18 -2.31 12.51
CA ILE A 257 -11.06 -1.38 12.29
C ILE A 257 -9.78 -1.98 12.87
N THR A 258 -8.70 -1.91 12.09
CA THR A 258 -7.36 -2.22 12.60
C THR A 258 -6.66 -0.93 13.00
N TYR A 259 -6.28 -0.80 14.27
CA TYR A 259 -5.47 0.33 14.74
C TYR A 259 -4.00 -0.07 14.74
N GLU A 260 -3.24 0.54 13.86
CA GLU A 260 -1.79 0.41 13.80
C GLU A 260 -1.17 1.24 14.92
N TYR A 261 -0.36 0.61 15.78
CA TYR A 261 0.26 1.27 16.93
C TYR A 261 1.76 0.98 16.96
N ILE A 262 2.57 1.94 16.50
CA ILE A 262 4.01 1.84 16.58
C ILE A 262 4.46 2.00 18.03
N LEU A 263 5.31 1.12 18.51
CA LEU A 263 5.89 1.16 19.85
C LEU A 263 7.27 1.79 19.78
N LEU A 264 7.44 2.93 20.44
CA LEU A 264 8.66 3.71 20.54
C LEU A 264 9.14 3.68 21.99
N LYS A 265 10.38 3.23 22.22
CA LYS A 265 10.97 3.09 23.54
C LYS A 265 10.91 4.39 24.36
N GLY A 266 10.31 4.32 25.54
CA GLY A 266 10.18 5.43 26.48
C GLY A 266 9.26 6.57 26.02
N LYS A 267 8.46 6.39 24.96
CA LYS A 267 7.52 7.40 24.44
C LYS A 267 6.06 6.97 24.63
N ASN A 268 5.69 5.80 24.11
CA ASN A 268 4.32 5.31 24.09
C ASN A 268 4.23 3.79 24.39
N ASP A 269 5.25 3.22 25.01
CA ASP A 269 5.41 1.79 25.27
C ASP A 269 5.17 1.39 26.74
N SER A 270 4.64 2.31 27.55
CA SER A 270 4.37 2.07 28.98
C SER A 270 3.06 1.27 29.18
N PRO A 271 2.92 0.56 30.31
CA PRO A 271 1.65 -0.08 30.69
C PRO A 271 0.48 0.91 30.77
N GLN A 272 0.73 2.14 31.17
CA GLN A 272 -0.27 3.22 31.22
C GLN A 272 -0.75 3.60 29.84
N ASP A 273 0.13 3.65 28.83
CA ASP A 273 -0.27 3.87 27.42
C ASP A 273 -1.11 2.72 26.89
N ALA A 274 -0.79 1.48 27.24
CA ALA A 274 -1.57 0.31 26.89
C ALA A 274 -2.98 0.35 27.50
N GLU A 275 -3.09 0.76 28.77
CA GLU A 275 -4.35 0.94 29.47
C GLU A 275 -5.22 2.03 28.83
N LEU A 276 -4.64 3.18 28.54
CA LEU A 276 -5.33 4.28 27.85
C LEU A 276 -5.83 3.84 26.46
N LEU A 277 -5.00 3.20 25.66
CA LEU A 277 -5.38 2.68 24.37
C LEU A 277 -6.56 1.70 24.50
N SER A 278 -6.45 0.75 25.42
CA SER A 278 -7.51 -0.23 25.70
C SER A 278 -8.83 0.42 26.12
N ASN A 279 -8.79 1.49 26.94
CA ASN A 279 -9.97 2.21 27.37
C ASN A 279 -10.65 2.95 26.21
N TYR A 280 -9.90 3.61 25.31
CA TYR A 280 -10.46 4.27 24.12
C TYR A 280 -11.10 3.28 23.12
N LEU A 281 -10.58 2.06 23.05
CA LEU A 281 -11.10 1.03 22.13
C LEU A 281 -12.14 0.10 22.75
N ARG A 282 -12.44 0.28 24.03
CA ARG A 282 -13.44 -0.52 24.74
C ARG A 282 -14.80 -0.47 24.02
N TYR A 283 -15.41 -1.64 23.85
CA TYR A 283 -16.70 -1.85 23.19
C TYR A 283 -16.75 -1.51 21.70
N LYS A 284 -15.62 -1.22 21.07
CA LYS A 284 -15.53 -0.96 19.62
C LYS A 284 -15.20 -2.26 18.87
N GLN A 285 -15.66 -2.36 17.62
CA GLN A 285 -15.19 -3.41 16.70
C GLN A 285 -13.76 -3.09 16.23
N ALA A 286 -12.80 -3.35 17.09
CA ALA A 286 -11.42 -2.94 16.92
C ALA A 286 -10.45 -4.10 17.10
N SER A 287 -9.35 -4.07 16.36
CA SER A 287 -8.13 -4.82 16.61
C SER A 287 -6.95 -3.87 16.66
N VAL A 288 -5.92 -4.24 17.40
CA VAL A 288 -4.67 -3.47 17.50
C VAL A 288 -3.53 -4.27 16.89
N ASN A 289 -2.80 -3.65 15.98
CA ASN A 289 -1.59 -4.21 15.41
C ASN A 289 -0.40 -3.44 15.99
N LEU A 290 0.31 -4.07 16.93
CA LEU A 290 1.49 -3.49 17.57
C LEU A 290 2.69 -3.63 16.64
N ILE A 291 3.35 -2.53 16.34
CA ILE A 291 4.52 -2.46 15.47
C ILE A 291 5.71 -2.01 16.32
N PRO A 292 6.57 -2.91 16.81
CA PRO A 292 7.84 -2.49 17.40
C PRO A 292 8.64 -1.66 16.39
N ALA A 293 9.11 -0.48 16.77
CA ALA A 293 9.73 0.48 15.85
C ALA A 293 10.87 -0.14 15.06
N ASN A 294 10.89 0.13 13.76
CA ASN A 294 12.05 -0.15 12.92
C ASN A 294 12.97 1.06 12.91
N PRO A 295 14.28 0.87 13.00
CA PRO A 295 15.23 1.98 13.01
C PRO A 295 15.12 2.82 11.72
N VAL A 296 14.97 4.11 11.90
CA VAL A 296 15.15 5.14 10.87
C VAL A 296 16.24 6.08 11.41
N PRO A 297 17.49 5.91 10.96
CA PRO A 297 18.66 6.59 11.58
C PRO A 297 18.51 8.11 11.70
N GLU A 298 17.82 8.73 10.75
CA GLU A 298 17.62 10.18 10.70
C GLU A 298 16.66 10.69 11.78
N GLN A 299 15.90 9.80 12.45
CA GLN A 299 14.81 10.19 13.35
C GLN A 299 15.06 9.87 14.83
N GLY A 300 16.09 9.08 15.14
CA GLY A 300 16.56 8.86 16.50
C GLY A 300 15.60 8.10 17.43
N PHE A 301 14.55 7.45 16.91
CA PHE A 301 13.67 6.63 17.73
C PHE A 301 14.24 5.23 17.94
N GLU A 302 14.12 4.75 19.17
CA GLU A 302 14.58 3.43 19.54
C GLU A 302 13.42 2.42 19.63
N ARG A 303 13.74 1.18 19.29
CA ARG A 303 12.87 0.04 19.46
C ARG A 303 12.75 -0.35 20.94
N PRO A 304 11.55 -0.64 21.46
CA PRO A 304 11.40 -1.20 22.81
C PRO A 304 11.95 -2.64 22.90
N SER A 305 12.31 -3.03 24.12
CA SER A 305 12.70 -4.42 24.38
C SER A 305 11.53 -5.40 24.14
N LYS A 306 11.86 -6.66 23.81
CA LYS A 306 10.87 -7.72 23.63
C LYS A 306 9.93 -7.84 24.86
N ALA A 307 10.51 -7.76 26.07
CA ALA A 307 9.76 -7.80 27.32
C ALA A 307 8.80 -6.60 27.48
N ALA A 308 9.16 -5.41 27.01
CA ALA A 308 8.27 -4.24 27.01
C ALA A 308 7.08 -4.43 26.06
N VAL A 309 7.33 -4.92 24.84
CA VAL A 309 6.29 -5.24 23.86
C VAL A 309 5.32 -6.29 24.40
N GLU A 310 5.82 -7.35 25.01
CA GLU A 310 4.99 -8.40 25.62
C GLU A 310 4.17 -7.90 26.80
N ARG A 311 4.73 -7.04 27.64
CA ARG A 311 3.97 -6.40 28.74
C ARG A 311 2.85 -5.53 28.19
N PHE A 312 3.13 -4.69 27.18
CA PHE A 312 2.13 -3.85 26.53
C PHE A 312 1.00 -4.68 25.94
N LEU A 313 1.32 -5.74 25.21
CA LEU A 313 0.34 -6.67 24.64
C LEU A 313 -0.56 -7.30 25.72
N ARG A 314 0.05 -7.80 26.81
CA ARG A 314 -0.73 -8.38 27.91
C ARG A 314 -1.67 -7.37 28.55
N CYS A 315 -1.25 -6.12 28.76
CA CYS A 315 -2.11 -5.07 29.29
C CYS A 315 -3.36 -4.84 28.42
N ILE A 316 -3.20 -4.79 27.10
CA ILE A 316 -4.34 -4.61 26.19
C ILE A 316 -5.30 -5.80 26.25
N LEU A 317 -4.77 -7.01 26.15
CA LEU A 317 -5.59 -8.24 26.11
C LEU A 317 -6.33 -8.48 27.42
N GLN A 318 -5.71 -8.20 28.58
CA GLN A 318 -6.30 -8.45 29.90
C GLN A 318 -7.34 -7.40 30.29
N LYS A 319 -7.12 -6.12 29.98
CA LYS A 319 -7.93 -5.01 30.51
C LYS A 319 -9.34 -4.96 29.91
N ASN A 320 -9.47 -4.99 28.58
CA ASN A 320 -10.75 -4.83 27.88
C ASN A 320 -11.00 -5.89 26.79
N ARG A 321 -10.25 -6.97 26.80
CA ARG A 321 -10.31 -8.07 25.81
C ARG A 321 -10.25 -7.58 24.36
N ILE A 322 -9.45 -6.53 24.11
CA ILE A 322 -9.21 -6.04 22.76
C ILE A 322 -8.31 -7.04 22.03
N ASN A 323 -8.73 -7.45 20.84
CA ASN A 323 -7.88 -8.27 19.99
C ASN A 323 -6.62 -7.50 19.60
N ALA A 324 -5.46 -8.00 19.96
CA ALA A 324 -4.19 -7.35 19.68
C ALA A 324 -3.13 -8.38 19.24
N THR A 325 -2.34 -8.00 18.24
CA THR A 325 -1.24 -8.82 17.73
C THR A 325 0.02 -7.99 17.64
N VAL A 326 1.17 -8.63 17.74
CA VAL A 326 2.47 -8.02 17.40
C VAL A 326 2.76 -8.38 15.96
N ARG A 327 2.98 -7.36 15.13
CA ARG A 327 3.27 -7.54 13.71
C ARG A 327 4.57 -8.31 13.53
N LYS A 328 4.53 -9.40 12.77
CA LYS A 328 5.72 -10.10 12.32
C LYS A 328 6.53 -9.15 11.43
N GLU A 329 7.80 -8.96 11.77
CA GLU A 329 8.71 -8.17 10.93
C GLU A 329 9.02 -8.94 9.65
N MET A 330 8.96 -8.24 8.54
CA MET A 330 9.32 -8.78 7.23
C MET A 330 10.24 -7.78 6.52
N GLY A 331 11.32 -8.28 5.91
CA GLY A 331 12.25 -7.49 5.11
C GLY A 331 13.02 -6.41 5.88
N LYS A 332 13.30 -6.63 7.17
CA LYS A 332 14.06 -5.68 7.99
C LYS A 332 15.48 -5.46 7.47
N ASP A 333 16.11 -6.51 7.00
CA ASP A 333 17.48 -6.54 6.48
C ASP A 333 17.65 -5.83 5.12
N ILE A 334 16.53 -5.52 4.46
CA ILE A 334 16.48 -4.81 3.18
C ILE A 334 15.76 -3.46 3.26
N ASP A 335 15.56 -2.90 4.46
CA ASP A 335 14.79 -1.66 4.70
C ASP A 335 13.37 -1.71 4.05
N ALA A 336 12.71 -2.86 4.09
CA ALA A 336 11.37 -3.05 3.54
C ALA A 336 10.25 -3.05 4.60
N ALA A 337 10.61 -2.92 5.87
CA ALA A 337 9.64 -2.86 6.95
C ALA A 337 8.89 -1.52 7.00
N CYS A 338 7.75 -1.50 7.71
CA CYS A 338 6.93 -0.30 7.83
C CYS A 338 7.72 0.91 8.33
N GLY A 339 7.52 2.06 7.68
CA GLY A 339 8.19 3.32 7.97
C GLY A 339 9.58 3.46 7.35
N GLN A 340 10.12 2.43 6.69
CA GLN A 340 11.47 2.45 6.10
C GLN A 340 11.53 2.77 4.61
N LEU A 341 10.38 2.74 3.91
CA LEU A 341 10.36 3.00 2.47
C LEU A 341 10.75 4.45 2.17
N ARG A 342 11.78 4.59 1.36
CA ARG A 342 12.27 5.87 0.86
C ARG A 342 13.03 5.62 -0.44
N ALA A 343 12.88 6.49 -1.42
CA ALA A 343 13.63 6.43 -2.66
C ALA A 343 15.12 6.79 -2.41
N LYS A 344 15.90 5.85 -1.86
CA LYS A 344 17.34 6.07 -1.56
C LYS A 344 18.18 6.36 -2.79
N PHE A 345 17.72 5.99 -3.98
CA PHE A 345 18.46 6.17 -5.24
C PHE A 345 18.77 7.63 -5.56
N ALA A 346 17.93 8.57 -5.12
CA ALA A 346 18.18 10.00 -5.31
C ALA A 346 19.41 10.54 -4.56
N LYS A 347 19.87 9.88 -3.48
CA LYS A 347 21.06 10.30 -2.73
C LYS A 347 22.37 9.81 -3.33
N GLU A 348 22.36 8.69 -4.05
CA GLU A 348 23.58 8.13 -4.67
C GLU A 348 23.93 8.81 -5.99
N GLN A 349 22.97 9.46 -6.65
CA GLN A 349 23.21 10.25 -7.87
C GLN A 349 23.68 11.69 -7.58
N GLU A 350 23.31 12.28 -6.44
CA GLU A 350 23.79 13.61 -6.03
C GLU A 350 25.26 13.61 -5.50
N GLN A 351 25.86 12.42 -5.33
CA GLN A 351 27.25 12.25 -4.84
C GLN A 351 28.23 11.75 -5.93
N LYS A 352 27.79 11.63 -7.18
CA LYS A 352 28.63 11.37 -8.36
C LYS A 352 28.65 12.58 -9.29
#